data_8ee240680337aedf0b9e336ad5e7bd59
#
_entry.id   8ee240680337aedf0b9e336ad5e7bd59
#
_cell.length_a   1.000
_cell.length_b   1.000
_cell.length_c   1.000
_cell.angle_alpha   90.00
_cell.angle_beta   90.00
_cell.angle_gamma   90.00
#
_symmetry.space_group_name_H-M   'P 1'
#
loop_
_entity.id
_entity.type
_entity.pdbx_description
1 polymer ?
#
loop_
_entity_poly.entity_id
_entity_poly.type
_entity_poly.pdbx_seq_one_letter_code
_entity_poly.pdbx_strand_id
1 'polypeptide(L)'
;AIIIEKILGRDLKINLGRTLINKVFPGLIVKPAYMRCDVYSAKTSKNIKFPAIVQLKCDGRFCSAIVDGGKATFVSRSGEEQEFPELAKTFTMLQDGVYIGELLVRGETDRALSNGMINSLLPPHDRIYMICWDYITPEEYINSKGKNTTTYKDRFEKLQSILNKPEFSITRDVEVVPYLPVCTLKEALEQTSKWMNEGYEGAILKDFSNVFKDGTSKTQLKLKIAFSLDVRVIGFIEGNKGTKREKTFGSIIYESDDKKITGSVSGFTDSQLIEINSRREFYLNKIMEIEGNDLTKSQSKETYAISHPRFIEFRLDKDYCDNLQRALDNIEMAKCLQ
;
A
#
# COMPACT_ATOMS: atom_id res chain seq x y z
N ALA A 1 -35.21 -14.97 1.05
CA ALA A 1 -35.05 -13.50 0.89
C ALA A 1 -33.68 -13.02 1.42
N ILE A 2 -33.36 -13.18 2.72
CA ILE A 2 -32.14 -12.68 3.37
C ILE A 2 -30.83 -13.20 2.69
N ILE A 3 -30.76 -14.46 2.30
CA ILE A 3 -29.55 -15.04 1.65
C ILE A 3 -29.37 -14.44 0.26
N ILE A 4 -30.45 -14.30 -0.51
CA ILE A 4 -30.42 -13.71 -1.85
C ILE A 4 -29.98 -12.24 -1.77
N GLU A 5 -30.51 -11.49 -0.81
CA GLU A 5 -30.15 -10.08 -0.56
C GLU A 5 -28.65 -9.93 -0.20
N LYS A 6 -28.12 -10.83 0.63
CA LYS A 6 -26.70 -10.88 0.96
C LYS A 6 -25.82 -11.28 -0.24
N ILE A 7 -26.27 -12.20 -1.09
CA ILE A 7 -25.59 -12.59 -2.34
C ILE A 7 -25.55 -11.40 -3.29
N LEU A 8 -26.68 -10.73 -3.50
CA LEU A 8 -26.76 -9.53 -4.35
C LEU A 8 -25.92 -8.37 -3.79
N GLY A 9 -25.87 -8.22 -2.47
CA GLY A 9 -24.99 -7.27 -1.78
C GLY A 9 -23.51 -7.68 -1.75
N ARG A 10 -23.14 -8.81 -2.35
CA ARG A 10 -21.77 -9.39 -2.35
C ARG A 10 -21.14 -9.51 -0.95
N ASP A 11 -21.97 -9.62 0.08
CA ASP A 11 -21.51 -9.76 1.48
C ASP A 11 -22.42 -10.72 2.25
N LEU A 12 -22.00 -11.96 2.35
CA LEU A 12 -22.71 -12.99 3.09
C LEU A 12 -22.66 -12.77 4.61
N LYS A 13 -21.72 -11.94 5.12
CA LYS A 13 -21.48 -11.67 6.55
C LYS A 13 -21.38 -12.95 7.41
N ILE A 14 -20.78 -13.99 6.85
CA ILE A 14 -20.62 -15.30 7.52
C ILE A 14 -19.21 -15.49 8.10
N ASN A 15 -18.37 -14.46 8.10
CA ASN A 15 -16.97 -14.48 8.55
C ASN A 15 -16.12 -15.60 7.91
N LEU A 16 -16.52 -16.06 6.72
CA LEU A 16 -15.85 -17.10 5.98
C LEU A 16 -14.95 -16.47 4.90
N GLY A 17 -13.68 -16.27 5.25
CA GLY A 17 -12.68 -15.76 4.31
C GLY A 17 -12.11 -16.87 3.42
N ARG A 18 -11.49 -16.46 2.29
CA ARG A 18 -10.87 -17.37 1.32
C ARG A 18 -9.96 -18.43 1.95
N THR A 19 -9.18 -18.09 2.97
CA THR A 19 -8.27 -19.01 3.66
C THR A 19 -9.02 -20.22 4.23
N LEU A 20 -10.17 -19.98 4.85
CA LEU A 20 -11.02 -21.05 5.38
C LEU A 20 -11.68 -21.86 4.25
N ILE A 21 -12.15 -21.18 3.20
CA ILE A 21 -12.73 -21.86 2.04
C ILE A 21 -11.70 -22.76 1.39
N ASN A 22 -10.50 -22.26 1.10
CA ASN A 22 -9.43 -23.06 0.47
C ASN A 22 -8.83 -24.13 1.41
N LYS A 23 -9.07 -24.04 2.71
CA LYS A 23 -8.70 -25.11 3.64
C LYS A 23 -9.60 -26.34 3.49
N VAL A 24 -10.88 -26.12 3.18
CA VAL A 24 -11.87 -27.18 2.95
C VAL A 24 -11.87 -27.62 1.48
N PHE A 25 -11.76 -26.66 0.57
CA PHE A 25 -11.75 -26.86 -0.89
C PHE A 25 -10.44 -26.29 -1.47
N PRO A 26 -9.35 -27.04 -1.46
CA PRO A 26 -8.04 -26.55 -1.90
C PRO A 26 -8.07 -25.99 -3.33
N GLY A 27 -7.64 -24.73 -3.50
CA GLY A 27 -7.58 -24.08 -4.81
C GLY A 27 -8.90 -23.58 -5.37
N LEU A 28 -10.02 -23.64 -4.63
CA LEU A 28 -11.32 -23.19 -5.14
C LEU A 28 -11.32 -21.68 -5.42
N ILE A 29 -10.70 -20.88 -4.55
CA ILE A 29 -10.56 -19.44 -4.77
C ILE A 29 -9.09 -19.11 -5.05
N VAL A 30 -8.79 -18.99 -6.34
CA VAL A 30 -7.44 -18.61 -6.81
C VAL A 30 -7.22 -17.12 -6.56
N LYS A 31 -6.03 -16.78 -6.12
CA LYS A 31 -5.56 -15.39 -5.99
C LYS A 31 -4.47 -15.13 -7.02
N PRO A 32 -4.51 -13.98 -7.70
CA PRO A 32 -3.42 -13.57 -8.56
C PRO A 32 -2.09 -13.56 -7.80
N ALA A 33 -1.03 -13.97 -8.47
CA ALA A 33 0.30 -13.88 -7.92
C ALA A 33 0.66 -12.43 -7.66
N TYR A 34 1.17 -12.15 -6.47
CA TYR A 34 1.53 -10.79 -6.05
C TYR A 34 2.80 -10.79 -5.21
N MET A 35 3.85 -10.17 -5.75
CA MET A 35 5.10 -9.97 -5.02
C MET A 35 5.04 -8.71 -4.19
N ARG A 36 5.16 -8.85 -2.86
CA ARG A 36 5.12 -7.75 -1.88
C ARG A 36 6.52 -7.30 -1.51
N CYS A 37 6.65 -6.00 -1.26
CA CYS A 37 7.87 -5.43 -0.68
C CYS A 37 7.92 -5.68 0.83
N ASP A 38 9.12 -5.93 1.36
CA ASP A 38 9.40 -5.89 2.79
C ASP A 38 9.51 -4.43 3.28
N VAL A 39 9.52 -4.22 4.59
CA VAL A 39 9.68 -2.90 5.19
C VAL A 39 11.16 -2.60 5.37
N TYR A 40 11.57 -1.37 5.08
CA TYR A 40 12.93 -0.90 5.33
C TYR A 40 13.26 -0.90 6.82
N SER A 41 14.42 -1.37 7.15
CA SER A 41 15.09 -1.25 8.45
C SER A 41 16.59 -1.49 8.27
N ALA A 42 17.41 -1.12 9.23
CA ALA A 42 18.85 -1.42 9.22
C ALA A 42 19.16 -2.93 9.07
N LYS A 43 18.21 -3.80 9.46
CA LYS A 43 18.35 -5.26 9.28
C LYS A 43 17.98 -5.67 7.86
N THR A 44 16.86 -5.20 7.33
CA THR A 44 16.36 -5.61 6.02
C THR A 44 17.16 -5.01 4.87
N SER A 45 17.74 -3.81 5.05
CA SER A 45 18.59 -3.18 4.03
C SER A 45 19.83 -4.02 3.67
N LYS A 46 20.32 -4.86 4.57
CA LYS A 46 21.44 -5.79 4.33
C LYS A 46 21.12 -6.87 3.29
N ASN A 47 19.86 -7.08 2.96
CA ASN A 47 19.45 -8.04 1.94
C ASN A 47 19.55 -7.47 0.50
N ILE A 48 19.76 -6.18 0.34
CA ILE A 48 19.89 -5.53 -0.96
C ILE A 48 21.35 -5.55 -1.40
N LYS A 49 21.60 -6.09 -2.58
CA LYS A 49 22.89 -6.01 -3.25
C LYS A 49 22.90 -4.82 -4.19
N PHE A 50 23.98 -4.06 -4.17
CA PHE A 50 24.19 -2.95 -5.09
C PHE A 50 25.12 -3.38 -6.25
N PRO A 51 24.98 -2.82 -7.46
CA PRO A 51 24.01 -1.77 -7.83
C PRO A 51 22.56 -2.28 -7.76
N ALA A 52 21.64 -1.37 -7.43
CA ALA A 52 20.22 -1.61 -7.27
C ALA A 52 19.42 -0.52 -8.02
N ILE A 53 18.10 -0.57 -7.93
CA ILE A 53 17.23 0.46 -8.51
C ILE A 53 16.26 0.97 -7.45
N VAL A 54 16.13 2.29 -7.36
CA VAL A 54 15.07 2.95 -6.58
C VAL A 54 13.98 3.43 -7.55
N GLN A 55 12.73 3.14 -7.23
CA GLN A 55 11.56 3.50 -8.03
C GLN A 55 10.61 4.33 -7.19
N LEU A 56 9.95 5.30 -7.83
CA LEU A 56 8.91 6.08 -7.16
C LEU A 56 7.82 5.12 -6.63
N LYS A 57 7.45 5.28 -5.37
CA LYS A 57 6.30 4.60 -4.83
C LYS A 57 5.04 5.35 -5.26
N CYS A 58 4.39 4.81 -6.29
CA CYS A 58 3.11 5.34 -6.75
C CYS A 58 2.04 5.18 -5.66
N ASP A 59 1.11 6.10 -5.63
CA ASP A 59 0.01 6.12 -4.67
C ASP A 59 -1.34 5.97 -5.36
N GLY A 60 -1.44 4.97 -6.22
CA GLY A 60 -2.62 4.63 -6.98
C GLY A 60 -3.28 3.32 -6.54
N ARG A 61 -4.05 2.76 -7.43
CA ARG A 61 -4.70 1.46 -7.25
C ARG A 61 -3.90 0.37 -7.96
N PHE A 62 -3.44 -0.61 -7.21
CA PHE A 62 -2.74 -1.78 -7.77
C PHE A 62 -3.55 -2.46 -8.87
N CYS A 63 -2.89 -2.76 -9.97
CA CYS A 63 -3.44 -3.50 -11.10
C CYS A 63 -2.38 -4.44 -11.71
N SER A 64 -2.80 -5.65 -12.05
CA SER A 64 -2.10 -6.54 -12.98
C SER A 64 -2.84 -6.53 -14.30
N ALA A 65 -2.25 -6.00 -15.36
CA ALA A 65 -2.80 -6.08 -16.70
C ALA A 65 -2.21 -7.32 -17.40
N ILE A 66 -3.07 -8.29 -17.67
CA ILE A 66 -2.71 -9.56 -18.33
C ILE A 66 -3.03 -9.43 -19.81
N VAL A 67 -2.02 -9.54 -20.66
CA VAL A 67 -2.15 -9.54 -22.12
C VAL A 67 -1.90 -10.95 -22.61
N ASP A 68 -2.88 -11.50 -23.34
CA ASP A 68 -2.82 -12.83 -23.89
C ASP A 68 -3.57 -12.87 -25.23
N GLY A 69 -2.86 -13.19 -26.32
CA GLY A 69 -3.42 -13.30 -27.67
C GLY A 69 -4.17 -12.05 -28.15
N GLY A 70 -3.68 -10.85 -27.81
CA GLY A 70 -4.31 -9.57 -28.18
C GLY A 70 -5.55 -9.21 -27.33
N LYS A 71 -5.79 -9.90 -26.21
CA LYS A 71 -6.79 -9.54 -25.21
C LYS A 71 -6.12 -9.02 -23.96
N ALA A 72 -6.63 -7.91 -23.41
CA ALA A 72 -6.17 -7.35 -22.14
C ALA A 72 -7.22 -7.57 -21.03
N THR A 73 -6.78 -8.09 -19.89
CA THR A 73 -7.62 -8.29 -18.68
C THR A 73 -6.95 -7.57 -17.50
N PHE A 74 -7.69 -6.71 -16.82
CA PHE A 74 -7.18 -5.96 -15.68
C PHE A 74 -7.67 -6.58 -14.38
N VAL A 75 -6.76 -6.94 -13.50
CA VAL A 75 -7.06 -7.70 -12.29
C VAL A 75 -6.56 -6.94 -11.06
N SER A 76 -7.45 -6.75 -10.09
CA SER A 76 -7.11 -6.11 -8.83
C SER A 76 -6.26 -7.02 -7.94
N ARG A 77 -5.71 -6.47 -6.86
CA ARG A 77 -4.96 -7.25 -5.86
C ARG A 77 -5.75 -8.39 -5.22
N SER A 78 -7.08 -8.26 -5.16
CA SER A 78 -7.98 -9.31 -4.64
C SER A 78 -8.32 -10.38 -5.67
N GLY A 79 -8.03 -10.15 -6.95
CA GLY A 79 -8.38 -11.05 -8.06
C GLY A 79 -9.69 -10.66 -8.74
N GLU A 80 -10.21 -9.48 -8.49
CA GLU A 80 -11.40 -8.97 -9.14
C GLU A 80 -11.03 -8.39 -10.51
N GLU A 81 -11.69 -8.87 -11.55
CA GLU A 81 -11.56 -8.32 -12.90
C GLU A 81 -12.29 -6.99 -13.00
N GLN A 82 -11.72 -6.07 -13.78
CA GLN A 82 -12.21 -4.73 -13.98
C GLN A 82 -12.11 -4.34 -15.43
N GLU A 83 -13.05 -3.50 -15.87
CA GLU A 83 -13.14 -3.04 -17.24
C GLU A 83 -12.60 -1.62 -17.37
N PHE A 84 -11.57 -1.44 -18.20
CA PHE A 84 -11.02 -0.14 -18.61
C PHE A 84 -10.92 -0.11 -20.13
N PRO A 85 -12.04 0.19 -20.86
CA PRO A 85 -12.09 0.03 -22.31
C PRO A 85 -11.04 0.85 -23.06
N GLU A 86 -10.77 2.09 -22.63
CA GLU A 86 -9.76 2.94 -23.30
C GLU A 86 -8.36 2.39 -23.05
N LEU A 87 -8.05 2.04 -21.83
CA LEU A 87 -6.76 1.45 -21.47
C LEU A 87 -6.54 0.10 -22.16
N ALA A 88 -7.61 -0.72 -22.32
CA ALA A 88 -7.56 -1.99 -23.02
C ALA A 88 -7.11 -1.86 -24.46
N LYS A 89 -7.52 -0.81 -25.18
CA LYS A 89 -7.08 -0.56 -26.58
C LYS A 89 -5.56 -0.48 -26.68
N THR A 90 -4.92 0.22 -25.75
CA THR A 90 -3.46 0.31 -25.72
C THR A 90 -2.81 -1.02 -25.34
N PHE A 91 -3.35 -1.69 -24.30
CA PHE A 91 -2.76 -2.95 -23.81
C PHE A 91 -2.90 -4.11 -24.81
N THR A 92 -3.95 -4.16 -25.64
CA THR A 92 -4.08 -5.20 -26.69
C THR A 92 -3.01 -5.12 -27.77
N MET A 93 -2.30 -4.00 -27.89
CA MET A 93 -1.15 -3.82 -28.81
C MET A 93 0.18 -4.20 -28.17
N LEU A 94 0.22 -4.44 -26.86
CA LEU A 94 1.44 -4.82 -26.17
C LEU A 94 1.75 -6.31 -26.35
N GLN A 95 2.98 -6.69 -26.10
CA GLN A 95 3.43 -8.08 -26.07
C GLN A 95 2.69 -8.87 -24.96
N ASP A 96 2.38 -10.13 -25.22
CA ASP A 96 1.80 -11.03 -24.22
C ASP A 96 2.65 -11.09 -22.97
N GLY A 97 1.97 -11.08 -21.81
CA GLY A 97 2.58 -11.06 -20.48
C GLY A 97 1.74 -10.37 -19.45
N VAL A 98 2.30 -10.20 -18.26
CA VAL A 98 1.66 -9.54 -17.13
C VAL A 98 2.41 -8.27 -16.78
N TYR A 99 1.75 -7.14 -16.95
CA TYR A 99 2.25 -5.81 -16.60
C TYR A 99 1.74 -5.48 -15.20
N ILE A 100 2.66 -5.24 -14.28
CA ILE A 100 2.32 -4.95 -12.89
C ILE A 100 2.55 -3.48 -12.61
N GLY A 101 1.53 -2.81 -12.09
CA GLY A 101 1.58 -1.38 -11.87
C GLY A 101 0.46 -0.85 -10.98
N GLU A 102 0.26 0.45 -11.04
CA GLU A 102 -0.85 1.15 -10.42
C GLU A 102 -1.63 1.99 -11.41
N LEU A 103 -2.95 1.99 -11.25
CA LEU A 103 -3.87 2.85 -11.96
C LEU A 103 -3.96 4.20 -11.24
N LEU A 104 -3.92 5.26 -12.02
CA LEU A 104 -4.06 6.64 -11.56
C LEU A 104 -5.03 7.40 -12.48
N VAL A 105 -5.48 8.57 -12.04
CA VAL A 105 -6.36 9.46 -12.82
C VAL A 105 -5.60 10.73 -13.17
N ARG A 106 -5.50 11.06 -14.46
CA ARG A 106 -4.81 12.28 -14.93
C ARG A 106 -5.42 13.53 -14.34
N GLY A 107 -4.55 14.43 -13.88
CA GLY A 107 -4.94 15.70 -13.27
C GLY A 107 -5.51 15.57 -11.86
N GLU A 108 -5.46 14.38 -11.24
CA GLU A 108 -5.81 14.17 -9.85
C GLU A 108 -4.55 13.80 -9.06
N THR A 109 -4.25 14.60 -8.03
CA THR A 109 -3.11 14.40 -7.15
C THR A 109 -3.49 13.84 -5.77
N ASP A 110 -4.77 13.95 -5.40
CA ASP A 110 -5.29 13.35 -4.18
C ASP A 110 -5.57 11.86 -4.39
N ARG A 111 -4.88 11.02 -3.63
CA ARG A 111 -5.02 9.57 -3.67
C ARG A 111 -6.44 9.09 -3.39
N ALA A 112 -7.09 9.67 -2.39
CA ALA A 112 -8.42 9.22 -1.98
C ALA A 112 -9.44 9.53 -3.07
N LEU A 113 -9.31 10.71 -3.70
CA LEU A 113 -10.14 11.11 -4.84
C LEU A 113 -9.84 10.25 -6.06
N SER A 114 -8.56 10.07 -6.43
CA SER A 114 -8.15 9.23 -7.55
C SER A 114 -8.69 7.79 -7.40
N ASN A 115 -8.47 7.16 -6.25
CA ASN A 115 -8.98 5.82 -5.98
C ASN A 115 -10.51 5.77 -5.92
N GLY A 116 -11.16 6.81 -5.40
CA GLY A 116 -12.61 6.95 -5.41
C GLY A 116 -13.18 7.00 -6.82
N MET A 117 -12.56 7.77 -7.72
CA MET A 117 -12.93 7.86 -9.12
C MET A 117 -12.78 6.51 -9.86
N ILE A 118 -11.66 5.81 -9.66
CA ILE A 118 -11.41 4.50 -10.28
C ILE A 118 -12.42 3.45 -9.79
N ASN A 119 -12.87 3.55 -8.53
CA ASN A 119 -13.83 2.62 -7.93
C ASN A 119 -15.29 3.03 -8.10
N SER A 120 -15.56 4.15 -8.72
CA SER A 120 -16.93 4.63 -8.93
C SER A 120 -17.69 3.76 -9.94
N LEU A 121 -19.03 3.89 -9.96
CA LEU A 121 -19.88 3.22 -10.95
C LEU A 121 -19.62 3.72 -12.38
N LEU A 122 -19.11 4.94 -12.52
CA LEU A 122 -18.78 5.59 -13.79
C LEU A 122 -17.36 6.14 -13.69
N PRO A 123 -16.32 5.29 -13.85
CA PRO A 123 -14.94 5.74 -13.83
C PRO A 123 -14.65 6.67 -15.02
N PRO A 124 -13.77 7.66 -14.87
CA PRO A 124 -13.34 8.53 -15.99
C PRO A 124 -12.34 7.77 -16.88
N HIS A 125 -12.84 6.86 -17.71
CA HIS A 125 -12.03 5.94 -18.52
C HIS A 125 -10.99 6.62 -19.41
N ASP A 126 -11.30 7.81 -19.91
CA ASP A 126 -10.43 8.66 -20.74
C ASP A 126 -9.28 9.31 -19.96
N ARG A 127 -9.35 9.30 -18.63
CA ARG A 127 -8.32 9.88 -17.75
C ARG A 127 -7.54 8.85 -16.98
N ILE A 128 -7.97 7.58 -17.00
CA ILE A 128 -7.27 6.50 -16.31
C ILE A 128 -6.05 6.07 -17.12
N TYR A 129 -4.90 5.99 -16.46
CA TYR A 129 -3.67 5.47 -17.02
C TYR A 129 -2.97 4.54 -16.03
N MET A 130 -2.02 3.76 -16.50
CA MET A 130 -1.29 2.80 -15.69
C MET A 130 0.20 3.12 -15.67
N ILE A 131 0.79 3.24 -14.48
CA ILE A 131 2.24 3.29 -14.28
C ILE A 131 2.72 1.88 -13.94
N CYS A 132 3.57 1.32 -14.80
CA CYS A 132 4.09 -0.04 -14.68
C CYS A 132 5.50 -0.07 -14.11
N TRP A 133 5.77 -1.00 -13.19
CA TRP A 133 7.09 -1.21 -12.61
C TRP A 133 7.66 -2.61 -12.79
N ASP A 134 6.93 -3.54 -13.36
CA ASP A 134 7.41 -4.89 -13.65
C ASP A 134 6.66 -5.49 -14.85
N TYR A 135 7.33 -6.39 -15.56
CA TYR A 135 6.79 -7.21 -16.62
C TYR A 135 7.18 -8.66 -16.38
N ILE A 136 6.19 -9.53 -16.38
CA ILE A 136 6.36 -10.96 -16.09
C ILE A 136 5.88 -11.75 -17.30
N THR A 137 6.66 -12.71 -17.78
CA THR A 137 6.18 -13.60 -18.84
C THR A 137 5.02 -14.46 -18.36
N PRO A 138 4.13 -14.95 -19.25
CA PRO A 138 3.02 -15.81 -18.86
C PRO A 138 3.49 -17.04 -18.07
N GLU A 139 4.60 -17.68 -18.51
CA GLU A 139 5.16 -18.86 -17.88
C GLU A 139 5.62 -18.57 -16.45
N GLU A 140 6.34 -17.47 -16.25
CA GLU A 140 6.84 -17.08 -14.92
C GLU A 140 5.71 -16.67 -13.98
N TYR A 141 4.65 -16.05 -14.50
CA TYR A 141 3.49 -15.68 -13.71
C TYR A 141 2.73 -16.92 -13.22
N ILE A 142 2.52 -17.89 -14.08
CA ILE A 142 1.93 -19.19 -13.72
C ILE A 142 2.81 -19.91 -12.71
N ASN A 143 4.14 -19.89 -12.91
CA ASN A 143 5.12 -20.53 -12.04
C ASN A 143 5.53 -19.70 -10.82
N SER A 144 4.71 -18.73 -10.40
CA SER A 144 5.03 -17.76 -9.34
C SER A 144 5.33 -18.37 -7.95
N LYS A 145 4.94 -19.63 -7.72
CA LYS A 145 5.29 -20.41 -6.53
C LYS A 145 6.49 -21.33 -6.75
N GLY A 146 6.98 -21.44 -7.98
CA GLY A 146 8.14 -22.21 -8.36
C GLY A 146 9.44 -21.42 -8.28
N LYS A 147 10.42 -21.87 -9.03
CA LYS A 147 11.74 -21.22 -9.13
C LYS A 147 11.82 -20.49 -10.46
N ASN A 148 11.41 -19.23 -10.46
CA ASN A 148 11.69 -18.33 -11.57
C ASN A 148 13.18 -17.93 -11.55
N THR A 149 13.73 -17.60 -12.71
CA THR A 149 15.15 -17.29 -12.89
C THR A 149 15.42 -15.90 -13.45
N THR A 150 14.44 -15.31 -14.15
CA THR A 150 14.59 -13.98 -14.74
C THR A 150 14.74 -12.92 -13.67
N THR A 151 15.82 -12.19 -13.74
CA THR A 151 16.15 -11.15 -12.75
C THR A 151 15.25 -9.93 -12.92
N TYR A 152 15.15 -9.12 -11.86
CA TYR A 152 14.40 -7.86 -11.95
C TYR A 152 15.01 -6.91 -13.00
N LYS A 153 16.33 -6.92 -13.13
CA LYS A 153 17.02 -6.15 -14.17
C LYS A 153 16.48 -6.51 -15.56
N ASP A 154 16.49 -7.80 -15.89
CA ASP A 154 16.05 -8.26 -17.22
C ASP A 154 14.56 -7.95 -17.46
N ARG A 155 13.72 -8.17 -16.45
CA ARG A 155 12.27 -7.87 -16.53
C ARG A 155 12.01 -6.37 -16.71
N PHE A 156 12.75 -5.53 -15.99
CA PHE A 156 12.56 -4.09 -16.09
C PHE A 156 13.10 -3.51 -17.40
N GLU A 157 14.25 -3.99 -17.89
CA GLU A 157 14.78 -3.66 -19.21
C GLU A 157 13.79 -4.10 -20.32
N LYS A 158 13.18 -5.27 -20.16
CA LYS A 158 12.13 -5.74 -21.06
C LYS A 158 10.90 -4.83 -21.05
N LEU A 159 10.41 -4.46 -19.86
CA LEU A 159 9.31 -3.51 -19.70
C LEU A 159 9.61 -2.19 -20.43
N GLN A 160 10.79 -1.63 -20.22
CA GLN A 160 11.22 -0.41 -20.89
C GLN A 160 11.28 -0.57 -22.41
N SER A 161 11.81 -1.69 -22.91
CA SER A 161 11.88 -1.96 -24.34
C SER A 161 10.50 -2.08 -25.01
N ILE A 162 9.48 -2.48 -24.26
CA ILE A 162 8.09 -2.55 -24.73
C ILE A 162 7.45 -1.17 -24.70
N LEU A 163 7.51 -0.47 -23.55
CA LEU A 163 6.73 0.75 -23.33
C LEU A 163 7.38 2.03 -23.90
N ASN A 164 8.69 2.06 -24.11
CA ASN A 164 9.38 3.23 -24.70
C ASN A 164 9.28 3.31 -26.22
N LYS A 165 8.47 2.45 -26.85
CA LYS A 165 8.22 2.56 -28.28
C LYS A 165 7.38 3.79 -28.59
N PRO A 166 7.65 4.49 -29.74
CA PRO A 166 6.98 5.74 -30.08
C PRO A 166 5.46 5.68 -30.05
N GLU A 167 4.87 4.55 -30.47
CA GLU A 167 3.43 4.35 -30.50
C GLU A 167 2.76 4.44 -29.13
N PHE A 168 3.46 4.07 -28.05
CA PHE A 168 2.92 4.12 -26.67
C PHE A 168 3.23 5.44 -25.96
N SER A 169 4.28 6.14 -26.38
CA SER A 169 4.63 7.46 -25.83
C SER A 169 3.60 8.55 -26.16
N ILE A 170 2.83 8.36 -27.25
CA ILE A 170 1.84 9.35 -27.72
C ILE A 170 0.55 9.26 -26.88
N THR A 171 0.07 8.05 -26.61
CA THR A 171 -1.19 7.84 -25.88
C THR A 171 -1.07 8.20 -24.40
N ARG A 172 0.12 7.97 -23.83
CA ARG A 172 0.41 8.10 -22.39
C ARG A 172 -0.51 7.27 -21.49
N ASP A 173 -1.23 6.30 -22.03
CA ASP A 173 -2.12 5.44 -21.25
C ASP A 173 -1.36 4.45 -20.37
N VAL A 174 -0.11 4.16 -20.75
CA VAL A 174 0.80 3.32 -19.99
C VAL A 174 2.17 3.98 -19.93
N GLU A 175 2.74 4.03 -18.75
CA GLU A 175 4.03 4.68 -18.47
C GLU A 175 4.93 3.76 -17.64
N VAL A 176 6.24 3.88 -17.82
CA VAL A 176 7.21 3.26 -16.93
C VAL A 176 7.33 4.10 -15.66
N VAL A 177 7.35 3.46 -14.49
CA VAL A 177 7.53 4.15 -13.22
C VAL A 177 8.80 4.99 -13.22
N PRO A 178 8.81 6.22 -12.67
CA PRO A 178 10.03 6.98 -12.45
C PRO A 178 11.03 6.19 -11.60
N TYR A 179 12.29 6.18 -12.00
CA TYR A 179 13.32 5.34 -11.37
C TYR A 179 14.70 5.98 -11.45
N LEU A 180 15.60 5.50 -10.58
CA LEU A 180 17.02 5.83 -10.61
C LEU A 180 17.86 4.58 -10.25
N PRO A 181 18.84 4.16 -11.09
CA PRO A 181 19.84 3.21 -10.67
C PRO A 181 20.73 3.81 -9.58
N VAL A 182 21.05 3.04 -8.55
CA VAL A 182 21.84 3.49 -7.39
C VAL A 182 22.93 2.49 -7.05
N CYS A 183 24.08 2.99 -6.63
CA CYS A 183 25.24 2.17 -6.23
C CYS A 183 25.32 1.99 -4.72
N THR A 184 24.59 2.78 -3.93
CA THR A 184 24.64 2.75 -2.46
C THR A 184 23.23 2.94 -1.86
N LEU A 185 23.08 2.50 -0.62
CA LEU A 185 21.86 2.77 0.16
C LEU A 185 21.66 4.27 0.37
N LYS A 186 22.74 5.02 0.56
CA LYS A 186 22.69 6.48 0.76
C LYS A 186 22.04 7.17 -0.45
N GLU A 187 22.47 6.86 -1.67
CA GLU A 187 21.85 7.41 -2.89
C GLU A 187 20.36 7.07 -2.99
N ALA A 188 19.96 5.83 -2.60
CA ALA A 188 18.56 5.44 -2.60
C ALA A 188 17.73 6.25 -1.61
N LEU A 189 18.27 6.52 -0.41
CA LEU A 189 17.60 7.33 0.61
C LEU A 189 17.52 8.80 0.21
N GLU A 190 18.59 9.38 -0.36
CA GLU A 190 18.61 10.75 -0.89
C GLU A 190 17.54 10.95 -1.98
N GLN A 191 17.44 10.00 -2.93
CA GLN A 191 16.40 10.07 -3.97
C GLN A 191 15.00 9.91 -3.38
N THR A 192 14.85 9.04 -2.37
CA THR A 192 13.56 8.88 -1.66
C THR A 192 13.15 10.19 -1.00
N SER A 193 14.05 10.83 -0.26
CA SER A 193 13.81 12.12 0.41
C SER A 193 13.44 13.21 -0.61
N LYS A 194 14.09 13.24 -1.78
CA LYS A 194 13.75 14.18 -2.85
C LYS A 194 12.30 13.99 -3.31
N TRP A 195 11.88 12.78 -3.64
CA TRP A 195 10.50 12.51 -4.05
C TRP A 195 9.49 12.83 -2.94
N MET A 196 9.85 12.55 -1.68
CA MET A 196 8.98 12.89 -0.56
C MET A 196 8.82 14.40 -0.37
N ASN A 197 9.86 15.20 -0.61
CA ASN A 197 9.79 16.66 -0.61
C ASN A 197 8.96 17.21 -1.80
N GLU A 198 8.88 16.47 -2.89
CA GLU A 198 7.99 16.74 -4.02
C GLU A 198 6.53 16.32 -3.76
N GLY A 199 6.22 15.73 -2.59
CA GLY A 199 4.87 15.31 -2.19
C GLY A 199 4.50 13.85 -2.47
N TYR A 200 5.45 13.02 -2.92
CA TYR A 200 5.21 11.59 -3.16
C TYR A 200 5.32 10.77 -1.87
N GLU A 201 4.72 9.57 -1.85
CA GLU A 201 4.65 8.68 -0.67
C GLU A 201 6.03 8.13 -0.23
N GLY A 202 7.01 8.10 -1.12
CA GLY A 202 8.32 7.51 -0.89
C GLY A 202 8.83 6.73 -2.09
N ALA A 203 9.60 5.66 -1.84
CA ALA A 203 10.19 4.85 -2.90
C ALA A 203 10.14 3.35 -2.62
N ILE A 204 10.43 2.57 -3.65
CA ILE A 204 10.69 1.13 -3.57
C ILE A 204 12.13 0.89 -4.03
N LEU A 205 12.97 0.39 -3.13
CA LEU A 205 14.32 -0.06 -3.45
C LEU A 205 14.28 -1.53 -3.83
N LYS A 206 14.82 -1.88 -5.00
CA LYS A 206 14.83 -3.25 -5.52
C LYS A 206 16.24 -3.66 -5.94
N ASP A 207 16.64 -4.84 -5.47
CA ASP A 207 17.85 -5.52 -5.93
C ASP A 207 17.65 -5.98 -7.39
N PHE A 208 18.63 -5.74 -8.25
CA PHE A 208 18.56 -6.18 -9.63
C PHE A 208 18.50 -7.69 -9.80
N SER A 209 19.02 -8.47 -8.85
CA SER A 209 18.95 -9.94 -8.87
C SER A 209 17.61 -10.50 -8.36
N ASN A 210 16.67 -9.65 -7.95
CA ASN A 210 15.35 -10.09 -7.46
C ASN A 210 14.60 -10.87 -8.55
N VAL A 211 14.06 -12.03 -8.20
CA VAL A 211 13.21 -12.85 -9.09
C VAL A 211 11.75 -12.79 -8.67
N PHE A 212 10.85 -12.89 -9.63
CA PHE A 212 9.41 -12.83 -9.35
C PHE A 212 8.94 -14.06 -8.57
N LYS A 213 8.14 -13.80 -7.52
CA LYS A 213 7.48 -14.84 -6.72
C LYS A 213 6.19 -14.32 -6.08
N ASP A 214 5.22 -15.19 -5.86
CA ASP A 214 4.09 -14.86 -5.00
C ASP A 214 4.53 -14.83 -3.53
N GLY A 215 4.41 -13.69 -2.88
CA GLY A 215 4.79 -13.52 -1.48
C GLY A 215 5.62 -12.28 -1.19
N THR A 216 6.11 -12.13 0.03
CA THR A 216 6.98 -11.01 0.41
C THR A 216 8.41 -11.30 -0.04
N SER A 217 8.98 -10.39 -0.83
CA SER A 217 10.38 -10.43 -1.24
C SER A 217 11.24 -9.67 -0.24
N LYS A 218 12.33 -10.31 0.22
CA LYS A 218 13.32 -9.67 1.09
C LYS A 218 14.29 -8.76 0.32
N THR A 219 14.29 -8.85 -1.02
CA THR A 219 15.17 -8.09 -1.91
C THR A 219 14.45 -6.95 -2.63
N GLN A 220 13.30 -6.52 -2.09
CA GLN A 220 12.67 -5.25 -2.42
C GLN A 220 12.05 -4.63 -1.17
N LEU A 221 12.36 -3.37 -0.92
CA LEU A 221 12.04 -2.67 0.32
C LEU A 221 11.21 -1.41 0.05
N LYS A 222 10.23 -1.17 0.90
CA LYS A 222 9.50 0.11 0.93
C LYS A 222 10.31 1.12 1.73
N LEU A 223 10.74 2.19 1.08
CA LEU A 223 11.35 3.35 1.68
C LEU A 223 10.26 4.41 1.82
N LYS A 224 9.80 4.67 3.03
CA LYS A 224 8.78 5.68 3.31
C LYS A 224 8.97 6.25 4.71
N ILE A 225 8.48 7.47 4.90
CA ILE A 225 8.55 8.13 6.20
C ILE A 225 7.83 7.28 7.23
N ALA A 226 8.47 7.14 8.37
CA ALA A 226 7.80 6.80 9.61
C ALA A 226 8.22 7.84 10.64
N PHE A 227 7.26 8.48 11.28
CA PHE A 227 7.51 9.39 12.39
C PHE A 227 6.69 8.92 13.59
N SER A 228 7.26 9.07 14.77
CA SER A 228 6.58 8.79 16.04
C SER A 228 6.00 10.07 16.62
N LEU A 229 4.86 9.94 17.29
CA LEU A 229 4.20 11.02 18.01
C LEU A 229 3.61 10.48 19.31
N ASP A 230 3.83 11.20 20.39
CA ASP A 230 3.18 10.96 21.67
C ASP A 230 1.81 11.65 21.67
N VAL A 231 0.74 10.89 21.87
CA VAL A 231 -0.66 11.37 21.86
C VAL A 231 -1.41 10.92 23.11
N ARG A 232 -2.46 11.63 23.47
CA ARG A 232 -3.30 11.32 24.62
C ARG A 232 -4.46 10.40 24.24
N VAL A 233 -4.69 9.36 25.01
CA VAL A 233 -5.87 8.51 24.92
C VAL A 233 -7.08 9.27 25.41
N ILE A 234 -8.10 9.45 24.56
CA ILE A 234 -9.34 10.15 24.92
C ILE A 234 -10.57 9.26 24.87
N GLY A 235 -10.44 8.01 24.44
CA GLY A 235 -11.56 7.08 24.43
C GLY A 235 -11.27 5.79 23.67
N PHE A 236 -12.29 4.96 23.56
CA PHE A 236 -12.27 3.67 22.90
C PHE A 236 -13.46 3.54 21.94
N ILE A 237 -13.23 2.96 20.77
CA ILE A 237 -14.29 2.55 19.85
C ILE A 237 -14.55 1.07 20.08
N GLU A 238 -15.78 0.69 20.31
CA GLU A 238 -16.14 -0.71 20.56
C GLU A 238 -15.90 -1.59 19.33
N GLY A 239 -15.63 -2.85 19.57
CA GLY A 239 -15.47 -3.83 18.48
C GLY A 239 -16.80 -4.09 17.78
N ASN A 240 -16.75 -4.33 16.49
CA ASN A 240 -17.95 -4.61 15.70
C ASN A 240 -18.61 -5.93 16.13
N LYS A 241 -19.95 -5.93 16.23
CA LYS A 241 -20.73 -7.14 16.49
C LYS A 241 -20.46 -8.24 15.47
N GLY A 242 -20.38 -9.46 15.92
CA GLY A 242 -20.07 -10.63 15.09
C GLY A 242 -18.60 -10.78 14.70
N THR A 243 -17.71 -9.94 15.25
CA THR A 243 -16.26 -10.07 15.07
C THR A 243 -15.58 -10.62 16.31
N LYS A 244 -14.33 -11.07 16.17
CA LYS A 244 -13.48 -11.51 17.29
C LYS A 244 -13.34 -10.42 18.38
N ARG A 245 -13.54 -9.14 18.02
CA ARG A 245 -13.39 -7.98 18.90
C ARG A 245 -14.70 -7.50 19.54
N GLU A 246 -15.82 -8.18 19.34
CA GLU A 246 -17.13 -7.77 19.86
C GLU A 246 -17.15 -7.54 21.37
N LYS A 247 -16.33 -8.30 22.12
CA LYS A 247 -16.23 -8.19 23.59
C LYS A 247 -15.10 -7.31 24.08
N THR A 248 -14.42 -6.61 23.16
CA THR A 248 -13.31 -5.71 23.43
C THR A 248 -13.49 -4.41 22.63
N PHE A 249 -12.47 -3.57 22.58
CA PHE A 249 -12.47 -2.40 21.69
C PHE A 249 -11.88 -2.73 20.30
N GLY A 250 -12.30 -1.98 19.30
CA GLY A 250 -11.77 -2.04 17.92
C GLY A 250 -10.56 -1.16 17.72
N SER A 251 -10.58 0.05 18.32
CA SER A 251 -9.50 1.05 18.26
C SER A 251 -9.51 1.98 19.48
N ILE A 252 -8.38 2.63 19.71
CA ILE A 252 -8.21 3.68 20.74
C ILE A 252 -8.29 5.03 20.05
N ILE A 253 -9.11 5.94 20.59
CA ILE A 253 -9.22 7.33 20.11
C ILE A 253 -8.14 8.17 20.79
N TYR A 254 -7.48 9.01 20.03
CA TYR A 254 -6.40 9.88 20.51
C TYR A 254 -6.54 11.31 20.07
N GLU A 255 -5.87 12.22 20.80
CA GLU A 255 -5.67 13.61 20.41
C GLU A 255 -4.26 14.11 20.79
N SER A 256 -3.77 15.12 20.07
CA SER A 256 -2.58 15.90 20.44
C SER A 256 -2.90 16.91 21.56
N ASP A 257 -1.86 17.46 22.18
CA ASP A 257 -2.00 18.40 23.28
C ASP A 257 -2.80 19.67 22.89
N ASP A 258 -2.57 20.18 21.68
CA ASP A 258 -3.29 21.33 21.11
C ASP A 258 -4.61 20.95 20.42
N LYS A 259 -5.03 19.68 20.50
CA LYS A 259 -6.24 19.12 19.88
C LYS A 259 -6.36 19.27 18.37
N LYS A 260 -5.25 19.65 17.70
CA LYS A 260 -5.23 19.80 16.23
C LYS A 260 -5.01 18.51 15.50
N ILE A 261 -4.53 17.46 16.18
CA ILE A 261 -4.41 16.11 15.61
C ILE A 261 -5.34 15.20 16.39
N THR A 262 -6.29 14.57 15.67
CA THR A 262 -7.25 13.63 16.26
C THR A 262 -7.41 12.42 15.36
N GLY A 263 -7.63 11.25 15.94
CA GLY A 263 -7.82 10.03 15.16
C GLY A 263 -8.06 8.82 16.01
N SER A 264 -7.93 7.64 15.40
CA SER A 264 -7.96 6.38 16.11
C SER A 264 -6.89 5.43 15.61
N VAL A 265 -6.35 4.64 16.53
CA VAL A 265 -5.34 3.61 16.24
C VAL A 265 -5.87 2.23 16.56
N SER A 266 -5.56 1.26 15.70
CA SER A 266 -5.91 -0.15 15.83
C SER A 266 -4.66 -1.03 15.62
N GLY A 267 -4.83 -2.35 15.59
CA GLY A 267 -3.71 -3.27 15.30
C GLY A 267 -3.09 -3.88 16.56
N PHE A 268 -3.75 -3.81 17.68
CA PHE A 268 -3.33 -4.43 18.94
C PHE A 268 -3.30 -5.96 18.84
N THR A 269 -2.35 -6.58 19.52
CA THR A 269 -2.31 -8.03 19.73
C THR A 269 -3.46 -8.49 20.64
N ASP A 270 -3.81 -9.78 20.60
CA ASP A 270 -4.88 -10.31 21.46
C ASP A 270 -4.60 -10.10 22.96
N SER A 271 -3.34 -10.24 23.39
CA SER A 271 -2.93 -9.98 24.76
C SER A 271 -3.10 -8.52 25.17
N GLN A 272 -2.70 -7.59 24.29
CA GLN A 272 -2.89 -6.15 24.51
C GLN A 272 -4.38 -5.79 24.58
N LEU A 273 -5.21 -6.36 23.69
CA LEU A 273 -6.66 -6.13 23.71
C LEU A 273 -7.28 -6.54 25.04
N ILE A 274 -6.93 -7.72 25.58
CA ILE A 274 -7.46 -8.22 26.84
C ILE A 274 -6.99 -7.33 28.01
N GLU A 275 -5.71 -7.03 28.08
CA GLU A 275 -5.14 -6.20 29.15
C GLU A 275 -5.76 -4.81 29.17
N ILE A 276 -5.70 -4.10 28.04
CA ILE A 276 -6.21 -2.72 27.95
C ILE A 276 -7.71 -2.69 28.21
N ASN A 277 -8.46 -3.66 27.66
CA ASN A 277 -9.90 -3.72 27.86
C ASN A 277 -10.31 -3.93 29.33
N SER A 278 -9.52 -4.73 30.09
CA SER A 278 -9.77 -4.95 31.53
C SER A 278 -9.42 -3.73 32.38
N ARG A 279 -8.69 -2.76 31.86
CA ARG A 279 -8.15 -1.59 32.59
C ARG A 279 -8.37 -0.28 31.83
N ARG A 280 -9.48 -0.13 31.09
CA ARG A 280 -9.76 1.06 30.25
C ARG A 280 -9.63 2.38 30.99
N GLU A 281 -10.16 2.45 32.22
CA GLU A 281 -10.07 3.65 33.06
C GLU A 281 -8.63 4.03 33.41
N PHE A 282 -7.76 3.04 33.60
CA PHE A 282 -6.34 3.28 33.84
C PHE A 282 -5.65 3.87 32.61
N TYR A 283 -6.00 3.42 31.40
CA TYR A 283 -5.40 3.88 30.15
C TYR A 283 -6.03 5.18 29.62
N LEU A 284 -7.22 5.54 30.06
CA LEU A 284 -7.85 6.81 29.72
C LEU A 284 -6.99 7.98 30.24
N ASN A 285 -6.76 9.00 29.39
CA ASN A 285 -5.88 10.13 29.61
C ASN A 285 -4.37 9.81 29.71
N LYS A 286 -3.95 8.56 29.54
CA LYS A 286 -2.53 8.22 29.43
C LYS A 286 -1.97 8.60 28.07
N ILE A 287 -0.66 8.77 28.05
CA ILE A 287 0.08 9.04 26.80
C ILE A 287 0.44 7.70 26.15
N MET A 288 0.32 7.64 24.84
CA MET A 288 0.81 6.54 24.03
C MET A 288 1.62 7.07 22.86
N GLU A 289 2.65 6.32 22.49
CA GLU A 289 3.42 6.54 21.28
C GLU A 289 2.72 5.83 20.12
N ILE A 290 2.49 6.56 19.06
CA ILE A 290 2.00 6.02 17.79
C ILE A 290 2.96 6.40 16.67
N GLU A 291 3.16 5.49 15.75
CA GLU A 291 3.94 5.72 14.53
C GLU A 291 2.97 5.94 13.36
N GLY A 292 3.26 6.92 12.53
CA GLY A 292 2.51 7.22 11.32
C GLY A 292 3.39 7.48 10.12
N ASN A 293 2.76 7.61 8.95
CA ASN A 293 3.50 7.87 7.72
C ASN A 293 3.40 9.35 7.29
N ASP A 294 2.31 10.04 7.64
CA ASP A 294 2.05 11.42 7.27
C ASP A 294 0.87 11.99 8.08
N LEU A 295 0.62 13.29 7.94
CA LEU A 295 -0.57 13.97 8.44
C LEU A 295 -1.52 14.25 7.28
N THR A 296 -2.77 13.83 7.41
CA THR A 296 -3.85 14.13 6.46
C THR A 296 -4.82 15.13 7.08
N LYS A 297 -5.20 16.19 6.34
CA LYS A 297 -6.19 17.16 6.80
C LYS A 297 -7.59 16.56 6.61
N SER A 298 -8.43 16.64 7.62
CA SER A 298 -9.82 16.25 7.51
C SER A 298 -10.57 17.18 6.55
N GLN A 299 -11.36 16.62 5.64
CA GLN A 299 -12.21 17.42 4.73
C GLN A 299 -13.39 18.10 5.45
N SER A 300 -13.82 17.55 6.58
CA SER A 300 -14.99 18.01 7.34
C SER A 300 -14.66 18.73 8.67
N LYS A 301 -13.39 18.72 9.07
CA LYS A 301 -12.91 19.31 10.34
C LYS A 301 -11.60 20.08 10.12
N GLU A 302 -11.34 21.06 10.95
CA GLU A 302 -10.05 21.78 10.94
C GLU A 302 -8.89 21.01 11.59
N THR A 303 -9.07 19.71 11.82
CA THR A 303 -8.08 18.83 12.46
C THR A 303 -7.34 17.97 11.45
N TYR A 304 -6.15 17.55 11.84
CA TYR A 304 -5.35 16.57 11.13
C TYR A 304 -5.57 15.17 11.70
N ALA A 305 -5.37 14.15 10.88
CA ALA A 305 -5.30 12.75 11.29
C ALA A 305 -3.94 12.19 10.89
N ILE A 306 -3.40 11.27 11.68
CA ILE A 306 -2.19 10.53 11.32
C ILE A 306 -2.54 9.46 10.30
N SER A 307 -1.82 9.46 9.18
CA SER A 307 -1.99 8.46 8.13
C SER A 307 -1.38 7.12 8.56
N HIS A 308 -2.16 6.04 8.46
CA HIS A 308 -1.75 4.68 8.83
C HIS A 308 -1.17 4.57 10.25
N PRO A 309 -1.88 5.05 11.29
CA PRO A 309 -1.36 5.05 12.65
C PRO A 309 -1.16 3.62 13.16
N ARG A 310 -0.04 3.39 13.81
CA ARG A 310 0.34 2.13 14.46
C ARG A 310 0.66 2.39 15.91
N PHE A 311 0.06 1.64 16.81
CA PHE A 311 0.38 1.66 18.23
C PHE A 311 1.79 1.08 18.44
N ILE A 312 2.62 1.79 19.20
CA ILE A 312 3.95 1.35 19.60
C ILE A 312 3.90 0.91 21.06
N GLU A 313 3.68 1.85 21.99
CA GLU A 313 3.63 1.57 23.41
C GLU A 313 2.87 2.65 24.18
N PHE A 314 2.53 2.37 25.45
CA PHE A 314 2.09 3.39 26.38
C PHE A 314 3.30 4.05 27.06
N ARG A 315 3.29 5.37 27.06
CA ARG A 315 4.33 6.20 27.69
C ARG A 315 3.88 6.58 29.10
N LEU A 316 3.90 5.58 30.01
CA LEU A 316 3.50 5.79 31.41
C LEU A 316 4.50 6.66 32.19
N ASP A 317 5.64 6.96 31.61
CA ASP A 317 6.69 7.86 32.07
C ASP A 317 6.41 9.33 31.72
N LYS A 318 5.34 9.63 30.96
CA LYS A 318 5.01 10.98 30.49
C LYS A 318 3.60 11.41 30.90
N ASP A 319 3.47 12.74 31.19
CA ASP A 319 2.18 13.38 31.50
C ASP A 319 1.72 14.36 30.40
N TYR A 320 2.55 14.64 29.42
CA TYR A 320 2.28 15.53 28.28
C TYR A 320 2.39 14.78 26.97
N CYS A 321 1.62 15.19 25.98
CA CYS A 321 1.69 14.70 24.62
C CYS A 321 2.21 15.78 23.65
N ASP A 322 2.52 15.37 22.44
CA ASP A 322 3.01 16.27 21.40
C ASP A 322 1.87 17.12 20.82
N ASN A 323 2.24 18.24 20.20
CA ASN A 323 1.34 19.13 19.46
C ASN A 323 1.56 19.02 17.94
N LEU A 324 0.76 19.74 17.15
CA LEU A 324 0.87 19.74 15.69
C LEU A 324 2.26 20.19 15.20
N GLN A 325 2.86 21.23 15.83
CA GLN A 325 4.18 21.69 15.42
C GLN A 325 5.23 20.60 15.59
N ARG A 326 5.21 19.89 16.73
CA ARG A 326 6.13 18.78 16.97
C ARG A 326 5.95 17.65 15.96
N ALA A 327 4.72 17.36 15.57
CA ALA A 327 4.45 16.36 14.54
C ALA A 327 5.05 16.77 13.18
N LEU A 328 4.90 18.04 12.79
CA LEU A 328 5.51 18.58 11.56
C LEU A 328 7.04 18.52 11.62
N ASP A 329 7.64 18.89 12.74
CA ASP A 329 9.08 18.82 12.94
C ASP A 329 9.60 17.38 12.87
N ASN A 330 8.87 16.42 13.46
CA ASN A 330 9.23 15.00 13.42
C ASN A 330 9.14 14.44 11.99
N ILE A 331 8.13 14.85 11.20
CA ILE A 331 8.02 14.48 9.78
C ILE A 331 9.19 15.05 8.99
N GLU A 332 9.54 16.32 9.21
CA GLU A 332 10.66 16.96 8.51
C GLU A 332 12.00 16.31 8.89
N MET A 333 12.22 16.02 10.18
CA MET A 333 13.39 15.27 10.62
C MET A 333 13.45 13.86 10.01
N ALA A 334 12.31 13.16 9.95
CA ALA A 334 12.27 11.84 9.32
C ALA A 334 12.58 11.88 7.82
N LYS A 335 12.23 12.99 7.13
CA LYS A 335 12.64 13.23 5.73
C LYS A 335 14.16 13.47 5.59
N CYS A 336 14.79 14.07 6.59
CA CYS A 336 16.22 14.41 6.56
C CYS A 336 17.13 13.27 7.06
N LEU A 337 16.61 12.36 7.91
CA LEU A 337 17.38 11.27 8.53
C LEU A 337 17.39 9.97 7.69
N GLN A 338 16.66 9.91 6.60
CA GLN A 338 16.72 8.83 5.62
C GLN A 338 17.68 9.16 4.49
#